data_f1992ac7cef13a4b9a83d60c67732742
#
_entry.id   f1992ac7cef13a4b9a83d60c67732742
#
_cell.length_a   1.000
_cell.length_b   1.000
_cell.length_c   1.000
_cell.angle_alpha   90.00
_cell.angle_beta   90.00
_cell.angle_gamma   90.00
#
_symmetry.space_group_name_H-M   'P 1'
#
loop_
_entity.id
_entity.type
_entity.pdbx_description
1 polymer ?
#
loop_
_entity_poly.entity_id
_entity_poly.type
_entity_poly.pdbx_seq_one_letter_code
_entity_poly.pdbx_strand_id
1 'polypeptide(L)'
;MQRKELFSAKEITGIAVLLALVIALQAFGGTIVVGAVQLNFTLIPIVLGAIVFGAGVGAFLGLACGVVVLIQVMMGAVPFYALIWANDPIATALTCTVKTMVAGALAGWVYAMLKKTNERVAIFVASGIVPVVNTALFIVGCLFMTNSVYGMAGGENVLKFILVGLVTFNFFIEFAINLIVAPALQRVIQVVVKGRKK
;
A
#
# COMPACT_ATOMS: atom_id res chain seq x y z
N MET A 1 -36.89 -12.51 3.26
CA MET A 1 -35.46 -12.35 3.67
C MET A 1 -34.95 -11.05 3.08
N GLN A 2 -34.85 -9.96 3.87
CA GLN A 2 -34.17 -8.73 3.43
C GLN A 2 -32.67 -9.05 3.35
N ARG A 3 -32.10 -9.00 2.14
CA ARG A 3 -30.63 -9.02 1.98
C ARG A 3 -30.09 -7.78 2.72
N LYS A 4 -29.32 -8.01 3.77
CA LYS A 4 -28.56 -6.97 4.45
C LYS A 4 -27.58 -6.44 3.42
N GLU A 5 -27.84 -5.28 2.84
CA GLU A 5 -26.91 -4.64 1.91
C GLU A 5 -25.61 -4.38 2.66
N LEU A 6 -24.51 -4.93 2.16
CA LEU A 6 -23.18 -4.83 2.78
C LEU A 6 -22.69 -3.38 2.82
N PHE A 7 -23.07 -2.58 1.82
CA PHE A 7 -22.72 -1.16 1.68
C PHE A 7 -23.88 -0.37 1.11
N SER A 8 -24.07 0.85 1.58
CA SER A 8 -24.99 1.82 1.00
C SER A 8 -24.47 2.34 -0.36
N ALA A 9 -25.35 2.90 -1.20
CA ALA A 9 -24.95 3.50 -2.48
C ALA A 9 -23.86 4.58 -2.33
N LYS A 10 -23.95 5.40 -1.27
CA LYS A 10 -22.94 6.42 -0.95
C LYS A 10 -21.57 5.81 -0.62
N GLU A 11 -21.55 4.68 0.07
CA GLU A 11 -20.31 3.97 0.41
C GLU A 11 -19.69 3.34 -0.83
N ILE A 12 -20.49 2.71 -1.68
CA ILE A 12 -20.04 2.13 -2.96
C ILE A 12 -19.41 3.23 -3.83
N THR A 13 -20.06 4.39 -3.95
CA THR A 13 -19.51 5.53 -4.70
C THR A 13 -18.18 6.00 -4.10
N GLY A 14 -18.08 6.12 -2.77
CA GLY A 14 -16.85 6.52 -2.11
C GLY A 14 -15.71 5.52 -2.34
N ILE A 15 -15.99 4.22 -2.26
CA ILE A 15 -15.03 3.15 -2.54
C ILE A 15 -14.58 3.21 -4.01
N ALA A 16 -15.52 3.40 -4.95
CA ALA A 16 -15.22 3.51 -6.38
C ALA A 16 -14.30 4.71 -6.70
N VAL A 17 -14.55 5.87 -6.07
CA VAL A 17 -13.69 7.05 -6.22
C VAL A 17 -12.28 6.78 -5.68
N LEU A 18 -12.15 6.13 -4.51
CA LEU A 18 -10.84 5.77 -3.96
C LEU A 18 -10.13 4.73 -4.83
N LEU A 19 -10.85 3.77 -5.39
CA LEU A 19 -10.30 2.80 -6.33
C LEU A 19 -9.76 3.49 -7.59
N ALA A 20 -10.54 4.39 -8.19
CA ALA A 20 -10.10 5.17 -9.34
C ALA A 20 -8.84 6.00 -9.01
N LEU A 21 -8.79 6.60 -7.81
CA LEU A 21 -7.63 7.36 -7.35
C LEU A 21 -6.39 6.45 -7.15
N VAL A 22 -6.56 5.25 -6.58
CA VAL A 22 -5.49 4.25 -6.46
C VAL A 22 -4.94 3.89 -7.84
N ILE A 23 -5.82 3.56 -8.79
CA ILE A 23 -5.41 3.20 -10.15
C ILE A 23 -4.68 4.37 -10.83
N ALA A 24 -5.24 5.57 -10.76
CA ALA A 24 -4.65 6.76 -11.37
C ALA A 24 -3.28 7.10 -10.76
N LEU A 25 -3.19 7.15 -9.43
CA LEU A 25 -1.92 7.42 -8.74
C LEU A 25 -0.87 6.35 -9.01
N GLN A 26 -1.25 5.07 -9.13
CA GLN A 26 -0.30 4.02 -9.48
C GLN A 26 0.13 4.12 -10.93
N ALA A 27 -0.80 4.37 -11.86
CA ALA A 27 -0.49 4.47 -13.28
C ALA A 27 0.45 5.66 -13.59
N PHE A 28 0.22 6.81 -12.96
CA PHE A 28 1.00 8.04 -13.19
C PHE A 28 2.12 8.24 -12.16
N GLY A 29 1.86 7.97 -10.88
CA GLY A 29 2.82 8.13 -9.78
C GLY A 29 3.91 7.06 -9.78
N GLY A 30 3.64 5.88 -10.32
CA GLY A 30 4.61 4.81 -10.49
C GLY A 30 5.77 5.15 -11.44
N THR A 31 5.74 6.32 -12.10
CA THR A 31 6.87 6.82 -12.89
C THR A 31 7.96 7.47 -12.03
N ILE A 32 7.67 7.81 -10.77
CA ILE A 32 8.65 8.41 -9.86
C ILE A 32 9.46 7.28 -9.21
N VAL A 33 10.66 7.11 -9.71
CA VAL A 33 11.62 6.10 -9.25
C VAL A 33 12.69 6.78 -8.41
N VAL A 34 12.94 6.28 -7.21
CA VAL A 34 14.06 6.70 -6.35
C VAL A 34 14.94 5.48 -6.10
N GLY A 35 16.18 5.53 -6.59
CA GLY A 35 17.04 4.36 -6.62
C GLY A 35 16.54 3.29 -7.59
N ALA A 36 16.36 2.06 -7.13
CA ALA A 36 15.89 0.93 -7.94
C ALA A 36 14.37 0.69 -7.87
N VAL A 37 13.66 1.35 -6.96
CA VAL A 37 12.26 1.07 -6.61
C VAL A 37 11.38 2.31 -6.78
N GLN A 38 10.12 2.10 -7.18
CA GLN A 38 9.12 3.16 -7.34
C GLN A 38 8.59 3.63 -5.99
N LEU A 39 8.32 4.95 -5.87
CA LEU A 39 7.58 5.52 -4.73
C LEU A 39 6.08 5.19 -4.84
N ASN A 40 5.50 4.80 -3.72
CA ASN A 40 4.11 4.35 -3.67
C ASN A 40 3.19 5.37 -2.98
N PHE A 41 2.74 6.39 -3.72
CA PHE A 41 1.78 7.38 -3.23
C PHE A 41 0.37 6.83 -3.03
N THR A 42 0.07 5.65 -3.57
CA THR A 42 -1.23 4.99 -3.45
C THR A 42 -1.54 4.52 -2.04
N LEU A 43 -0.53 4.46 -1.17
CA LEU A 43 -0.73 4.14 0.25
C LEU A 43 -1.69 5.12 0.93
N ILE A 44 -1.73 6.39 0.50
CA ILE A 44 -2.62 7.42 1.06
C ILE A 44 -4.10 7.08 0.87
N PRO A 45 -4.63 6.88 -0.36
CA PRO A 45 -6.03 6.49 -0.55
C PRO A 45 -6.35 5.11 0.02
N ILE A 46 -5.39 4.18 0.10
CA ILE A 46 -5.57 2.89 0.75
C ILE A 46 -5.83 3.07 2.24
N VAL A 47 -5.02 3.89 2.94
CA VAL A 47 -5.24 4.24 4.35
C VAL A 47 -6.60 4.91 4.55
N LEU A 48 -6.94 5.89 3.71
CA LEU A 48 -8.24 6.57 3.80
C LEU A 48 -9.40 5.59 3.66
N GLY A 49 -9.35 4.70 2.68
CA GLY A 49 -10.36 3.66 2.49
C GLY A 49 -10.46 2.69 3.66
N ALA A 50 -9.32 2.28 4.20
CA ALA A 50 -9.23 1.41 5.38
C ALA A 50 -9.84 2.04 6.63
N ILE A 51 -9.61 3.32 6.86
CA ILE A 51 -10.15 4.06 8.01
C ILE A 51 -11.64 4.33 7.87
N VAL A 52 -12.09 4.78 6.69
CA VAL A 52 -13.48 5.20 6.46
C VAL A 52 -14.42 4.03 6.28
N PHE A 53 -14.01 3.01 5.53
CA PHE A 53 -14.86 1.89 5.12
C PHE A 53 -14.47 0.55 5.77
N GLY A 54 -13.35 0.51 6.50
CA GLY A 54 -12.91 -0.64 7.26
C GLY A 54 -11.82 -1.48 6.58
N ALA A 55 -11.28 -2.44 7.34
CA ALA A 55 -10.12 -3.26 6.95
C ALA A 55 -10.32 -4.02 5.63
N GLY A 56 -11.55 -4.52 5.37
CA GLY A 56 -11.86 -5.23 4.12
C GLY A 56 -11.73 -4.34 2.88
N VAL A 57 -12.15 -3.07 2.96
CA VAL A 57 -11.99 -2.11 1.87
C VAL A 57 -10.52 -1.70 1.73
N GLY A 58 -9.80 -1.54 2.84
CA GLY A 58 -8.34 -1.32 2.81
C GLY A 58 -7.61 -2.45 2.10
N ALA A 59 -7.95 -3.71 2.40
CA ALA A 59 -7.42 -4.89 1.72
C ALA A 59 -7.75 -4.88 0.22
N PHE A 60 -8.99 -4.59 -0.14
CA PHE A 60 -9.44 -4.53 -1.53
C PHE A 60 -8.70 -3.46 -2.34
N LEU A 61 -8.58 -2.24 -1.81
CA LEU A 61 -7.83 -1.15 -2.47
C LEU A 61 -6.33 -1.48 -2.56
N GLY A 62 -5.77 -2.10 -1.52
CA GLY A 62 -4.39 -2.59 -1.53
C GLY A 62 -4.15 -3.68 -2.56
N LEU A 63 -5.08 -4.63 -2.70
CA LEU A 63 -5.04 -5.65 -3.74
C LEU A 63 -5.11 -5.03 -5.14
N ALA A 64 -6.03 -4.10 -5.36
CA ALA A 64 -6.16 -3.38 -6.63
C ALA A 64 -4.86 -2.64 -6.99
N CYS A 65 -4.24 -1.96 -6.02
CA CYS A 65 -2.91 -1.35 -6.20
C CYS A 65 -1.88 -2.41 -6.61
N GLY A 66 -1.81 -3.52 -5.89
CA GLY A 66 -0.85 -4.60 -6.17
C GLY A 66 -1.03 -5.21 -7.56
N VAL A 67 -2.27 -5.34 -8.05
CA VAL A 67 -2.57 -5.81 -9.41
C VAL A 67 -2.06 -4.81 -10.45
N VAL A 68 -2.27 -3.50 -10.25
CA VAL A 68 -1.74 -2.47 -11.17
C VAL A 68 -0.22 -2.49 -11.20
N VAL A 69 0.43 -2.61 -10.02
CA VAL A 69 1.90 -2.77 -9.92
C VAL A 69 2.35 -4.01 -10.69
N LEU A 70 1.67 -5.14 -10.52
CA LEU A 70 2.02 -6.38 -11.23
C LEU A 70 1.93 -6.22 -12.76
N ILE A 71 0.88 -5.54 -13.25
CA ILE A 71 0.77 -5.22 -14.69
C ILE A 71 1.95 -4.38 -15.15
N GLN A 72 2.34 -3.33 -14.40
CA GLN A 72 3.50 -2.50 -14.72
C GLN A 72 4.82 -3.29 -14.73
N VAL A 73 4.97 -4.24 -13.80
CA VAL A 73 6.10 -5.16 -13.73
C VAL A 73 6.17 -6.02 -14.98
N MET A 74 5.04 -6.63 -15.38
CA MET A 74 4.95 -7.47 -16.59
C MET A 74 5.22 -6.67 -17.88
N MET A 75 4.85 -5.38 -17.89
CA MET A 75 5.13 -4.47 -19.02
C MET A 75 6.57 -3.95 -19.04
N GLY A 76 7.39 -4.28 -18.04
CA GLY A 76 8.77 -3.83 -17.95
C GLY A 76 8.92 -2.32 -17.68
N ALA A 77 7.94 -1.69 -17.03
CA ALA A 77 7.92 -0.25 -16.77
C ALA A 77 9.13 0.24 -15.95
N VAL A 78 9.73 -0.64 -15.14
CA VAL A 78 10.94 -0.36 -14.36
C VAL A 78 11.92 -1.52 -14.55
N PRO A 79 13.18 -1.26 -14.94
CA PRO A 79 14.18 -2.31 -15.24
C PRO A 79 14.39 -3.30 -14.10
N PHE A 80 14.45 -2.82 -12.86
CA PHE A 80 14.57 -3.68 -11.69
C PHE A 80 13.41 -4.69 -11.60
N TYR A 81 12.18 -4.23 -11.77
CA TYR A 81 11.00 -5.11 -11.69
C TYR A 81 10.90 -6.06 -12.88
N ALA A 82 11.33 -5.65 -14.07
CA ALA A 82 11.39 -6.53 -15.23
C ALA A 82 12.36 -7.69 -14.99
N LEU A 83 13.51 -7.42 -14.35
CA LEU A 83 14.51 -8.41 -14.04
C LEU A 83 14.01 -9.43 -13.01
N ILE A 84 13.39 -8.99 -11.92
CA ILE A 84 12.84 -9.90 -10.90
C ILE A 84 11.66 -10.71 -11.44
N TRP A 85 10.85 -10.14 -12.34
CA TRP A 85 9.76 -10.86 -13.00
C TRP A 85 10.29 -11.99 -13.89
N ALA A 86 11.32 -11.71 -14.67
CA ALA A 86 11.91 -12.70 -15.59
C ALA A 86 12.49 -13.92 -14.87
N ASN A 87 13.03 -13.73 -13.67
CA ASN A 87 13.75 -14.77 -12.94
C ASN A 87 12.94 -15.43 -11.80
N ASP A 88 12.06 -14.65 -11.13
CA ASP A 88 11.26 -15.08 -9.98
C ASP A 88 9.78 -14.65 -10.11
N PRO A 89 9.02 -15.09 -11.14
CA PRO A 89 7.69 -14.56 -11.45
C PRO A 89 6.66 -14.79 -10.33
N ILE A 90 6.65 -15.96 -9.72
CA ILE A 90 5.69 -16.30 -8.67
C ILE A 90 5.94 -15.47 -7.41
N ALA A 91 7.19 -15.39 -6.95
CA ALA A 91 7.56 -14.59 -5.78
C ALA A 91 7.27 -13.10 -6.02
N THR A 92 7.53 -12.61 -7.24
CA THR A 92 7.23 -11.23 -7.64
C THR A 92 5.72 -10.95 -7.62
N ALA A 93 4.90 -11.83 -8.22
CA ALA A 93 3.44 -11.67 -8.24
C ALA A 93 2.84 -11.64 -6.84
N LEU A 94 3.24 -12.57 -5.98
CA LEU A 94 2.82 -12.64 -4.59
C LEU A 94 3.27 -11.39 -3.81
N THR A 95 4.51 -10.97 -3.98
CA THR A 95 5.02 -9.77 -3.29
C THR A 95 4.26 -8.52 -3.73
N CYS A 96 4.02 -8.31 -5.02
CA CYS A 96 3.30 -7.15 -5.52
C CYS A 96 1.87 -7.07 -4.98
N THR A 97 1.16 -8.19 -4.91
CA THR A 97 -0.26 -8.22 -4.53
C THR A 97 -0.46 -8.27 -3.01
N VAL A 98 0.29 -9.12 -2.31
CA VAL A 98 0.07 -9.39 -0.88
C VAL A 98 0.53 -8.22 -0.01
N LYS A 99 1.66 -7.57 -0.32
CA LYS A 99 2.22 -6.51 0.53
C LYS A 99 1.26 -5.36 0.76
N THR A 100 0.65 -4.83 -0.30
CA THR A 100 -0.29 -3.70 -0.24
C THR A 100 -1.66 -4.12 0.29
N MET A 101 -2.12 -5.32 -0.04
CA MET A 101 -3.37 -5.89 0.48
C MET A 101 -3.31 -6.03 2.01
N VAL A 102 -2.26 -6.64 2.53
CA VAL A 102 -2.07 -6.84 3.99
C VAL A 102 -1.86 -5.51 4.69
N ALA A 103 -1.07 -4.60 4.11
CA ALA A 103 -0.87 -3.26 4.66
C ALA A 103 -2.19 -2.49 4.82
N GLY A 104 -3.05 -2.51 3.79
CA GLY A 104 -4.37 -1.89 3.84
C GLY A 104 -5.32 -2.54 4.86
N ALA A 105 -5.32 -3.88 4.96
CA ALA A 105 -6.10 -4.61 5.95
C ALA A 105 -5.68 -4.24 7.38
N LEU A 106 -4.37 -4.25 7.66
CA LEU A 106 -3.82 -3.93 8.97
C LEU A 106 -4.07 -2.47 9.37
N ALA A 107 -4.01 -1.52 8.44
CA ALA A 107 -4.35 -0.13 8.72
C ALA A 107 -5.77 0.02 9.27
N GLY A 108 -6.75 -0.61 8.60
CA GLY A 108 -8.15 -0.59 9.05
C GLY A 108 -8.37 -1.30 10.38
N TRP A 109 -7.69 -2.41 10.58
CA TRP A 109 -7.78 -3.17 11.84
C TRP A 109 -7.17 -2.39 13.01
N VAL A 110 -5.97 -1.84 12.85
CA VAL A 110 -5.31 -1.02 13.88
C VAL A 110 -6.12 0.24 14.21
N TYR A 111 -6.64 0.92 13.18
CA TYR A 111 -7.53 2.04 13.40
C TYR A 111 -8.77 1.64 14.22
N ALA A 112 -9.43 0.53 13.88
CA ALA A 112 -10.61 0.05 14.59
C ALA A 112 -10.33 -0.26 16.07
N MET A 113 -9.14 -0.75 16.40
CA MET A 113 -8.71 -1.01 17.78
C MET A 113 -8.48 0.30 18.56
N LEU A 114 -7.74 1.23 17.97
CA LEU A 114 -7.24 2.41 18.66
C LEU A 114 -8.25 3.58 18.71
N LYS A 115 -9.21 3.66 17.77
CA LYS A 115 -10.17 4.77 17.67
C LYS A 115 -11.04 4.96 18.91
N LYS A 116 -11.24 3.92 19.70
CA LYS A 116 -12.02 3.98 20.95
C LYS A 116 -11.30 4.75 22.03
N THR A 117 -9.97 4.73 22.05
CA THR A 117 -9.13 5.43 23.03
C THR A 117 -8.82 6.85 22.56
N ASN A 118 -8.30 7.00 21.35
CA ASN A 118 -7.98 8.30 20.77
C ASN A 118 -8.00 8.24 19.24
N GLU A 119 -8.99 8.89 18.62
CA GLU A 119 -9.17 8.87 17.17
C GLU A 119 -7.98 9.49 16.42
N ARG A 120 -7.37 10.57 16.95
CA ARG A 120 -6.22 11.21 16.30
C ARG A 120 -5.02 10.26 16.29
N VAL A 121 -4.71 9.66 17.43
CA VAL A 121 -3.62 8.67 17.53
C VAL A 121 -3.90 7.50 16.60
N ALA A 122 -5.14 7.01 16.54
CA ALA A 122 -5.52 5.92 15.66
C ALA A 122 -5.25 6.23 14.18
N ILE A 123 -5.54 7.46 13.72
CA ILE A 123 -5.29 7.89 12.34
C ILE A 123 -3.77 7.93 12.06
N PHE A 124 -2.99 8.55 12.96
CA PHE A 124 -1.53 8.62 12.80
C PHE A 124 -0.88 7.24 12.77
N VAL A 125 -1.25 6.36 13.71
CA VAL A 125 -0.71 5.00 13.77
C VAL A 125 -1.12 4.19 12.53
N ALA A 126 -2.39 4.27 12.10
CA ALA A 126 -2.84 3.60 10.90
C ALA A 126 -2.12 4.12 9.64
N SER A 127 -1.85 5.42 9.55
CA SER A 127 -1.10 6.01 8.43
C SER A 127 0.37 5.57 8.42
N GLY A 128 1.00 5.46 9.58
CA GLY A 128 2.41 5.04 9.70
C GLY A 128 2.61 3.54 9.50
N ILE A 129 1.64 2.71 9.91
CA ILE A 129 1.78 1.24 9.80
C ILE A 129 1.76 0.75 8.36
N VAL A 130 1.08 1.46 7.46
CA VAL A 130 0.96 1.03 6.06
C VAL A 130 2.30 0.98 5.34
N PRO A 131 3.13 2.04 5.30
CA PRO A 131 4.45 1.95 4.69
C PRO A 131 5.36 0.97 5.42
N VAL A 132 5.25 0.84 6.75
CA VAL A 132 6.03 -0.15 7.52
C VAL A 132 5.71 -1.57 7.08
N VAL A 133 4.44 -1.95 7.04
CA VAL A 133 4.01 -3.29 6.63
C VAL A 133 4.30 -3.55 5.15
N ASN A 134 4.00 -2.57 4.28
CA ASN A 134 4.29 -2.67 2.85
C ASN A 134 5.77 -2.95 2.59
N THR A 135 6.65 -2.23 3.28
CA THR A 135 8.10 -2.40 3.15
C THR A 135 8.60 -3.68 3.79
N ALA A 136 8.11 -4.04 4.98
CA ALA A 136 8.48 -5.31 5.63
C ALA A 136 8.14 -6.52 4.75
N LEU A 137 6.94 -6.54 4.17
CA LEU A 137 6.53 -7.62 3.26
C LEU A 137 7.30 -7.59 1.92
N PHE A 138 7.71 -6.41 1.45
CA PHE A 138 8.61 -6.30 0.30
C PHE A 138 9.97 -6.93 0.60
N ILE A 139 10.57 -6.64 1.77
CA ILE A 139 11.83 -7.25 2.21
C ILE A 139 11.70 -8.77 2.27
N VAL A 140 10.62 -9.27 2.91
CA VAL A 140 10.34 -10.71 2.98
C VAL A 140 10.20 -11.31 1.58
N GLY A 141 9.47 -10.65 0.67
CA GLY A 141 9.34 -11.08 -0.72
C GLY A 141 10.68 -11.16 -1.44
N CYS A 142 11.54 -10.15 -1.27
CA CYS A 142 12.90 -10.14 -1.86
C CYS A 142 13.77 -11.31 -1.37
N LEU A 143 13.61 -11.74 -0.12
CA LEU A 143 14.35 -12.90 0.40
C LEU A 143 13.93 -14.22 -0.25
N PHE A 144 12.74 -14.31 -0.83
CA PHE A 144 12.29 -15.45 -1.62
C PHE A 144 12.67 -15.38 -3.11
N MET A 145 13.14 -14.22 -3.58
CA MET A 145 13.58 -14.00 -4.97
C MET A 145 15.04 -14.40 -5.15
N THR A 146 15.33 -15.70 -5.00
CA THR A 146 16.71 -16.22 -4.96
C THR A 146 17.42 -16.15 -6.31
N ASN A 147 16.70 -16.24 -7.44
CA ASN A 147 17.32 -16.22 -8.76
C ASN A 147 17.65 -14.81 -9.24
N SER A 148 16.93 -13.78 -8.73
CA SER A 148 17.13 -12.39 -9.15
C SER A 148 17.90 -11.59 -8.11
N VAL A 149 17.34 -11.43 -6.90
CA VAL A 149 17.88 -10.53 -5.86
C VAL A 149 19.24 -10.99 -5.37
N TYR A 150 19.45 -12.31 -5.20
CA TYR A 150 20.74 -12.85 -4.79
C TYR A 150 21.81 -12.70 -5.90
N GLY A 151 21.41 -12.86 -7.16
CA GLY A 151 22.30 -12.59 -8.30
C GLY A 151 22.73 -11.13 -8.38
N MET A 152 21.80 -10.19 -8.14
CA MET A 152 22.09 -8.75 -8.13
C MET A 152 22.96 -8.31 -6.95
N ALA A 153 22.91 -9.02 -5.82
CA ALA A 153 23.77 -8.72 -4.67
C ALA A 153 25.27 -9.00 -4.95
N GLY A 154 25.58 -9.78 -6.03
CA GLY A 154 26.95 -9.94 -6.53
C GLY A 154 27.95 -10.49 -5.52
N GLY A 155 27.51 -11.30 -4.55
CA GLY A 155 28.35 -11.83 -3.47
C GLY A 155 28.39 -10.97 -2.21
N GLU A 156 27.76 -9.79 -2.20
CA GLU A 156 27.52 -9.04 -0.98
C GLU A 156 26.44 -9.69 -0.10
N ASN A 157 26.38 -9.26 1.16
CA ASN A 157 25.29 -9.69 2.05
C ASN A 157 23.93 -9.22 1.48
N VAL A 158 23.10 -10.20 1.07
CA VAL A 158 21.80 -9.97 0.43
C VAL A 158 20.89 -9.07 1.28
N LEU A 159 20.88 -9.26 2.59
CA LEU A 159 20.10 -8.43 3.49
C LEU A 159 20.58 -6.97 3.47
N LYS A 160 21.89 -6.73 3.46
CA LYS A 160 22.47 -5.38 3.32
C LYS A 160 22.09 -4.76 1.97
N PHE A 161 22.15 -5.51 0.89
CA PHE A 161 21.75 -5.06 -0.44
C PHE A 161 20.26 -4.65 -0.46
N ILE A 162 19.36 -5.49 0.09
CA ILE A 162 17.92 -5.17 0.17
C ILE A 162 17.69 -3.92 1.02
N LEU A 163 18.23 -3.87 2.24
CA LEU A 163 17.96 -2.78 3.18
C LEU A 163 18.54 -1.46 2.68
N VAL A 164 19.79 -1.44 2.26
CA VAL A 164 20.51 -0.20 1.88
C VAL A 164 20.25 0.16 0.40
N GLY A 165 20.29 -0.82 -0.50
CA GLY A 165 20.18 -0.58 -1.93
C GLY A 165 18.75 -0.39 -2.42
N LEU A 166 17.76 -1.11 -1.84
CA LEU A 166 16.40 -1.11 -2.37
C LEU A 166 15.40 -0.33 -1.50
N VAL A 167 15.55 -0.38 -0.16
CA VAL A 167 14.47 0.01 0.76
C VAL A 167 14.67 1.39 1.38
N THR A 168 15.88 1.73 1.81
CA THR A 168 16.13 2.84 2.74
C THR A 168 15.46 4.16 2.33
N PHE A 169 15.76 4.69 1.15
CA PHE A 169 15.25 5.99 0.72
C PHE A 169 13.74 5.97 0.50
N ASN A 170 13.23 4.93 -0.18
CA ASN A 170 11.81 4.80 -0.48
C ASN A 170 10.97 4.71 0.79
N PHE A 171 11.40 3.90 1.76
CA PHE A 171 10.70 3.75 3.02
C PHE A 171 10.58 5.08 3.78
N PHE A 172 11.68 5.81 3.96
CA PHE A 172 11.63 7.07 4.70
C PHE A 172 10.76 8.12 4.02
N ILE A 173 10.82 8.21 2.69
CA ILE A 173 9.99 9.15 1.92
C ILE A 173 8.50 8.76 2.05
N GLU A 174 8.15 7.51 1.80
CA GLU A 174 6.77 7.03 1.90
C GLU A 174 6.21 7.18 3.31
N PHE A 175 7.01 6.85 4.33
CA PHE A 175 6.64 7.00 5.73
C PHE A 175 6.40 8.46 6.10
N ALA A 176 7.33 9.35 5.75
CA ALA A 176 7.19 10.78 6.00
C ALA A 176 5.95 11.36 5.31
N ILE A 177 5.72 11.04 4.04
CA ILE A 177 4.55 11.52 3.29
C ILE A 177 3.25 11.06 3.94
N ASN A 178 3.14 9.79 4.32
CA ASN A 178 1.94 9.25 4.99
C ASN A 178 1.67 9.95 6.32
N LEU A 179 2.70 10.26 7.11
CA LEU A 179 2.54 11.00 8.36
C LEU A 179 2.19 12.47 8.15
N ILE A 180 2.79 13.14 7.17
CA ILE A 180 2.49 14.55 6.83
C ILE A 180 1.05 14.69 6.34
N VAL A 181 0.53 13.72 5.61
CA VAL A 181 -0.84 13.72 5.08
C VAL A 181 -1.87 13.30 6.14
N ALA A 182 -1.47 12.62 7.22
CA ALA A 182 -2.39 12.13 8.25
C ALA A 182 -3.32 13.22 8.85
N PRO A 183 -2.89 14.48 9.13
CA PRO A 183 -3.79 15.55 9.57
C PRO A 183 -4.84 15.92 8.52
N ALA A 184 -4.49 15.89 7.23
CA ALA A 184 -5.45 16.14 6.15
C ALA A 184 -6.47 15.00 6.06
N LEU A 185 -6.03 13.74 6.19
CA LEU A 185 -6.91 12.58 6.28
C LEU A 185 -7.90 12.72 7.46
N GLN A 186 -7.45 13.19 8.62
CA GLN A 186 -8.32 13.43 9.76
C GLN A 186 -9.47 14.39 9.43
N ARG A 187 -9.19 15.48 8.72
CA ARG A 187 -10.24 16.44 8.29
C ARG A 187 -11.23 15.79 7.32
N VAL A 188 -10.76 15.06 6.34
CA VAL A 188 -11.62 14.34 5.38
C VAL A 188 -12.50 13.31 6.09
N ILE A 189 -11.94 12.53 7.00
CA ILE A 189 -12.68 11.53 7.79
C ILE A 189 -13.79 12.21 8.60
N GLN A 190 -13.50 13.32 9.27
CA GLN A 190 -14.49 14.05 10.06
C GLN A 190 -15.66 14.56 9.20
N VAL A 191 -15.40 15.03 7.98
CA VAL A 191 -16.46 15.47 7.05
C VAL A 191 -17.31 14.30 6.59
N VAL A 192 -16.69 13.21 6.19
CA VAL A 192 -17.38 12.01 5.70
C VAL A 192 -18.21 11.35 6.80
N VAL A 193 -17.67 11.20 8.00
CA VAL A 193 -18.37 10.60 9.14
C VAL A 193 -19.53 11.47 9.63
N LYS A 194 -19.36 12.81 9.66
CA LYS A 194 -20.48 13.72 9.98
C LYS A 194 -21.58 13.68 8.94
N GLY A 195 -21.22 13.55 7.65
CA GLY A 195 -22.19 13.41 6.56
C GLY A 195 -22.98 12.11 6.56
N ARG A 196 -22.49 11.07 7.25
CA ARG A 196 -23.20 9.78 7.43
C ARG A 196 -24.26 9.82 8.56
N LYS A 197 -24.15 10.77 9.48
CA LYS A 197 -25.07 10.89 10.62
C LYS A 197 -26.29 11.79 10.33
N LYS A 198 -26.31 12.41 9.16
CA LYS A 198 -27.46 13.15 8.62
C LYS A 198 -28.14 12.31 7.54
#